data_af8aaa2841b96170ca7bc5e0b1aa9f89
#
_entry.id   af8aaa2841b96170ca7bc5e0b1aa9f89
#
_cell.length_a   1.000
_cell.length_b   1.000
_cell.length_c   1.000
_cell.angle_alpha   90.00
_cell.angle_beta   90.00
_cell.angle_gamma   90.00
#
_symmetry.space_group_name_H-M   'P 1'
#
loop_
_entity.id
_entity.type
_entity.pdbx_description
1 polymer ?
#
loop_
_entity_poly.entity_id
_entity_poly.type
_entity_poly.pdbx_seq_one_letter_code
_entity_poly.pdbx_strand_id
1 'polypeptide(L)'
;MKLRLFLDEDVHAALAAALRKRGHDAVLTLEEKRLGLSDESQLNFATEENRCLVTFNVGDFVRLHNHWIDEGREHAGIIVSKQLPVGEMLRRLLILLQKESGDSMRGQMRFL
;
A
#
# COMPACT_ATOMS: atom_id res chain seq x y z
N MET A 1 8.05 14.07 -3.00
CA MET A 1 7.07 13.50 -3.95
C MET A 1 5.83 13.04 -3.22
N LYS A 2 4.68 13.26 -3.82
CA LYS A 2 3.41 12.80 -3.27
C LYS A 2 3.36 11.28 -3.23
N LEU A 3 2.87 10.70 -2.13
CA LEU A 3 2.76 9.26 -1.97
C LEU A 3 1.72 8.68 -2.94
N ARG A 4 2.11 7.65 -3.69
CA ARG A 4 1.25 6.92 -4.62
C ARG A 4 0.94 5.56 -4.03
N LEU A 5 -0.26 5.06 -4.23
CA LEU A 5 -0.74 3.84 -3.58
C LEU A 5 -1.05 2.72 -4.56
N PHE A 6 -0.82 1.48 -4.12
CA PHE A 6 -1.24 0.24 -4.77
C PHE A 6 -2.06 -0.54 -3.75
N LEU A 7 -3.36 -0.71 -4.01
CA LEU A 7 -4.27 -1.37 -3.07
C LEU A 7 -4.34 -2.87 -3.36
N ASP A 8 -4.00 -3.67 -2.35
CA ASP A 8 -4.04 -5.13 -2.44
C ASP A 8 -5.48 -5.62 -2.71
N GLU A 9 -5.63 -6.84 -3.23
CA GLU A 9 -6.90 -7.33 -3.76
C GLU A 9 -8.05 -7.38 -2.76
N ASP A 10 -7.75 -7.54 -1.47
CA ASP A 10 -8.77 -7.59 -0.41
C ASP A 10 -9.21 -6.20 0.03
N VAL A 11 -8.54 -5.14 -0.42
CA VAL A 11 -8.90 -3.77 -0.09
C VAL A 11 -10.06 -3.33 -1.00
N HIS A 12 -11.08 -2.75 -0.40
CA HIS A 12 -12.32 -2.44 -1.09
C HIS A 12 -12.12 -1.43 -2.24
N ALA A 13 -12.69 -1.73 -3.40
CA ALA A 13 -12.55 -0.88 -4.60
C ALA A 13 -13.05 0.56 -4.39
N ALA A 14 -14.09 0.74 -3.57
CA ALA A 14 -14.62 2.06 -3.27
C ALA A 14 -13.58 2.98 -2.62
N LEU A 15 -12.59 2.42 -1.94
CA LEU A 15 -11.51 3.21 -1.32
C LEU A 15 -10.65 3.89 -2.39
N ALA A 16 -10.33 3.18 -3.49
CA ALA A 16 -9.58 3.76 -4.58
C ALA A 16 -10.33 4.95 -5.21
N ALA A 17 -11.63 4.77 -5.47
CA ALA A 17 -12.46 5.84 -6.04
C ALA A 17 -12.49 7.07 -5.14
N ALA A 18 -12.64 6.86 -3.83
CA ALA A 18 -12.68 7.96 -2.86
C ALA A 18 -11.34 8.71 -2.77
N LEU A 19 -10.24 7.98 -2.81
CA LEU A 19 -8.89 8.56 -2.80
C LEU A 19 -8.64 9.38 -4.07
N ARG A 20 -9.01 8.84 -5.23
CA ARG A 20 -8.84 9.51 -6.52
C ARG A 20 -9.65 10.81 -6.58
N LYS A 21 -10.86 10.80 -6.05
CA LYS A 21 -11.70 11.99 -5.96
C LYS A 21 -11.03 13.13 -5.21
N ARG A 22 -10.15 12.81 -4.28
CA ARG A 22 -9.41 13.77 -3.47
C ARG A 22 -8.01 14.07 -4.02
N GLY A 23 -7.76 13.66 -5.26
CA GLY A 23 -6.50 13.96 -5.96
C GLY A 23 -5.34 13.04 -5.62
N HIS A 24 -5.59 11.89 -4.98
CA HIS A 24 -4.56 10.92 -4.67
C HIS A 24 -4.43 9.86 -5.76
N ASP A 25 -3.21 9.45 -6.05
CA ASP A 25 -2.91 8.44 -7.05
C ASP A 25 -2.98 7.06 -6.38
N ALA A 26 -4.06 6.35 -6.62
CA ALA A 26 -4.30 5.01 -6.09
C ALA A 26 -4.78 4.09 -7.22
N VAL A 27 -4.19 2.90 -7.31
CA VAL A 27 -4.60 1.89 -8.27
C VAL A 27 -4.97 0.60 -7.55
N LEU A 28 -5.87 -0.17 -8.16
CA LEU A 28 -6.31 -1.46 -7.64
C LEU A 28 -5.52 -2.60 -8.31
N THR A 29 -5.34 -3.69 -7.56
CA THR A 29 -4.77 -4.93 -8.09
C THR A 29 -5.51 -5.39 -9.35
N LEU A 30 -6.85 -5.32 -9.34
CA LEU A 30 -7.68 -5.69 -10.48
C LEU A 30 -7.35 -4.85 -11.72
N GLU A 31 -7.21 -3.53 -11.56
CA GLU A 31 -6.93 -2.62 -12.67
C GLU A 31 -5.58 -2.92 -13.32
N GLU A 32 -4.62 -3.38 -12.53
CA GLU A 32 -3.29 -3.72 -13.01
C GLU A 32 -3.20 -5.18 -13.46
N LYS A 33 -4.34 -5.90 -13.50
CA LYS A 33 -4.43 -7.31 -13.93
C LYS A 33 -3.53 -8.22 -13.10
N ARG A 34 -3.48 -7.99 -11.80
CA ARG A 34 -2.58 -8.69 -10.90
C ARG A 34 -3.28 -9.51 -9.81
N LEU A 35 -4.56 -9.83 -10.00
CA LEU A 35 -5.28 -10.67 -9.04
C LEU A 35 -4.65 -12.05 -8.93
N GLY A 36 -4.59 -12.59 -7.72
CA GLY A 36 -4.11 -13.95 -7.47
C GLY A 36 -2.60 -14.13 -7.49
N LEU A 37 -1.83 -13.05 -7.69
CA LEU A 37 -0.38 -13.14 -7.66
C LEU A 37 0.12 -13.16 -6.20
N SER A 38 1.33 -13.68 -5.98
CA SER A 38 1.90 -13.78 -4.64
C SER A 38 2.16 -12.41 -4.01
N ASP A 39 2.25 -12.38 -2.68
CA ASP A 39 2.59 -11.15 -1.94
C ASP A 39 3.94 -10.59 -2.39
N GLU A 40 4.93 -11.46 -2.59
CA GLU A 40 6.25 -11.06 -3.10
C GLU A 40 6.13 -10.38 -4.46
N SER A 41 5.34 -10.96 -5.38
CA SER A 41 5.14 -10.41 -6.71
C SER A 41 4.43 -9.05 -6.64
N GLN A 42 3.45 -8.91 -5.74
CA GLN A 42 2.75 -7.64 -5.56
C GLN A 42 3.68 -6.55 -5.02
N LEU A 43 4.52 -6.90 -4.05
CA LEU A 43 5.46 -5.93 -3.49
C LEU A 43 6.53 -5.52 -4.51
N ASN A 44 7.01 -6.47 -5.32
CA ASN A 44 7.95 -6.17 -6.41
C ASN A 44 7.34 -5.17 -7.39
N PHE A 45 6.11 -5.41 -7.82
CA PHE A 45 5.40 -4.54 -8.74
C PHE A 45 5.22 -3.14 -8.15
N ALA A 46 4.72 -3.06 -6.92
CA ALA A 46 4.51 -1.77 -6.25
C ALA A 46 5.82 -0.99 -6.15
N THR A 47 6.92 -1.67 -5.84
CA THR A 47 8.23 -1.06 -5.73
C THR A 47 8.71 -0.52 -7.07
N GLU A 48 8.56 -1.28 -8.14
CA GLU A 48 8.93 -0.85 -9.51
C GLU A 48 8.14 0.37 -9.95
N GLU A 49 6.88 0.47 -9.53
CA GLU A 49 5.99 1.57 -9.86
C GLU A 49 6.11 2.75 -8.89
N ASN A 50 6.98 2.67 -7.90
CA ASN A 50 7.11 3.66 -6.82
C ASN A 50 5.79 3.91 -6.10
N ARG A 51 5.08 2.82 -5.78
CA ARG A 51 3.80 2.86 -5.07
C ARG A 51 3.94 2.21 -3.71
N CYS A 52 3.33 2.83 -2.70
CA CYS A 52 3.20 2.25 -1.38
C CYS A 52 2.05 1.22 -1.41
N LEU A 53 2.32 0.02 -0.96
CA LEU A 53 1.33 -1.07 -0.96
C LEU A 53 0.47 -1.00 0.29
N VAL A 54 -0.86 -1.04 0.12
CA VAL A 54 -1.84 -1.04 1.22
C VAL A 54 -2.50 -2.41 1.29
N THR A 55 -2.46 -3.05 2.46
CA THR A 55 -2.94 -4.44 2.60
C THR A 55 -3.53 -4.69 3.98
N PHE A 56 -4.47 -5.66 4.04
CA PHE A 56 -4.98 -6.20 5.31
C PHE A 56 -4.19 -7.43 5.78
N ASN A 57 -3.30 -7.95 4.95
CA ASN A 57 -2.52 -9.15 5.26
C ASN A 57 -1.29 -8.79 6.10
N VAL A 58 -1.54 -8.46 7.37
CA VAL A 58 -0.52 -7.92 8.27
C VAL A 58 0.65 -8.90 8.46
N GLY A 59 0.33 -10.13 8.84
CA GLY A 59 1.37 -11.12 9.18
C GLY A 59 2.34 -11.40 8.03
N ASP A 60 1.79 -11.66 6.84
CA ASP A 60 2.61 -11.99 5.68
C ASP A 60 3.48 -10.80 5.24
N PHE A 61 2.93 -9.60 5.28
CA PHE A 61 3.70 -8.43 4.86
C PHE A 61 4.71 -7.95 5.91
N VAL A 62 4.48 -8.21 7.19
CA VAL A 62 5.51 -7.99 8.22
C VAL A 62 6.70 -8.90 7.97
N ARG A 63 6.44 -10.19 7.70
CA ARG A 63 7.52 -11.14 7.38
C ARG A 63 8.26 -10.75 6.10
N LEU A 64 7.53 -10.36 5.08
CA LEU A 64 8.12 -9.95 3.79
C LEU A 64 8.96 -8.69 3.93
N HIS A 65 8.47 -7.70 4.69
CA HIS A 65 9.21 -6.48 4.99
C HIS A 65 10.54 -6.81 5.68
N ASN A 66 10.51 -7.65 6.72
CA ASN A 66 11.72 -8.05 7.43
C ASN A 66 12.71 -8.79 6.51
N HIS A 67 12.19 -9.65 5.64
CA HIS A 67 13.00 -10.39 4.67
C HIS A 67 13.72 -9.44 3.70
N TRP A 68 13.02 -8.42 3.20
CA TRP A 68 13.61 -7.43 2.32
C TRP A 68 14.71 -6.63 3.02
N ILE A 69 14.48 -6.23 4.27
CA ILE A 69 15.48 -5.53 5.07
C ILE A 69 16.73 -6.39 5.20
N ASP A 70 16.57 -7.67 5.54
CA ASP A 70 17.69 -8.61 5.71
C ASP A 70 18.50 -8.79 4.43
N GLU A 71 17.83 -8.69 3.28
CA GLU A 71 18.47 -8.77 1.97
C GLU A 71 19.03 -7.43 1.48
N GLY A 72 18.90 -6.37 2.25
CA GLY A 72 19.33 -5.05 1.83
C GLY A 72 18.47 -4.42 0.74
N ARG A 73 17.21 -4.89 0.59
CA ARG A 73 16.28 -4.38 -0.42
C ARG A 73 15.36 -3.33 0.19
N GLU A 74 15.03 -2.33 -0.61
CA GLU A 74 14.19 -1.23 -0.17
C GLU A 74 12.93 -1.15 -1.04
N HIS A 75 11.76 -1.36 -0.42
CA HIS A 75 10.48 -1.18 -1.11
C HIS A 75 10.01 0.27 -1.02
N ALA A 76 8.94 0.59 -1.76
CA ALA A 76 8.41 1.95 -1.80
C ALA A 76 7.47 2.29 -0.63
N GLY A 77 7.32 1.39 0.31
CA GLY A 77 6.48 1.55 1.50
C GLY A 77 5.39 0.48 1.58
N ILE A 78 5.04 0.12 2.81
CA ILE A 78 3.94 -0.81 3.09
C ILE A 78 3.07 -0.20 4.18
N ILE A 79 1.77 -0.15 3.94
CA ILE A 79 0.77 0.24 4.93
C ILE A 79 -0.09 -0.99 5.23
N VAL A 80 -0.05 -1.46 6.46
CA VAL A 80 -0.83 -2.60 6.90
C VAL A 80 -1.95 -2.14 7.83
N SER A 81 -3.08 -2.82 7.77
CA SER A 81 -4.25 -2.52 8.59
C SER A 81 -5.04 -3.77 8.86
N LYS A 82 -5.69 -3.84 10.02
CA LYS A 82 -6.78 -4.80 10.19
C LYS A 82 -7.94 -4.37 9.29
N GLN A 83 -8.88 -5.27 9.02
CA GLN A 83 -10.04 -4.94 8.21
C GLN A 83 -10.90 -3.89 8.92
N LEU A 84 -10.97 -2.72 8.32
CA LEU A 84 -11.77 -1.60 8.81
C LEU A 84 -12.84 -1.27 7.76
N PRO A 85 -13.97 -0.68 8.18
CA PRO A 85 -14.94 -0.15 7.21
C PRO A 85 -14.28 0.86 6.28
N VAL A 86 -14.79 0.96 5.05
CA VAL A 86 -14.20 1.83 4.00
C VAL A 86 -14.03 3.27 4.48
N GLY A 87 -15.05 3.82 5.14
CA GLY A 87 -14.97 5.20 5.64
C GLY A 87 -13.85 5.41 6.66
N GLU A 88 -13.64 4.46 7.54
CA GLU A 88 -12.58 4.53 8.54
C GLU A 88 -11.20 4.36 7.89
N MET A 89 -11.08 3.45 6.91
CA MET A 89 -9.87 3.30 6.13
C MET A 89 -9.51 4.62 5.43
N LEU A 90 -10.50 5.22 4.77
CA LEU A 90 -10.30 6.48 4.07
C LEU A 90 -9.82 7.58 5.02
N ARG A 91 -10.49 7.72 6.15
CA ARG A 91 -10.13 8.75 7.14
C ARG A 91 -8.68 8.60 7.59
N ARG A 92 -8.27 7.39 7.94
CA ARG A 92 -6.92 7.12 8.43
C ARG A 92 -5.87 7.28 7.34
N LEU A 93 -6.17 6.83 6.13
CA LEU A 93 -5.27 6.99 4.98
C LEU A 93 -5.06 8.46 4.64
N LEU A 94 -6.12 9.28 4.67
CA LEU A 94 -6.01 10.70 4.38
C LEU A 94 -5.11 11.40 5.40
N ILE A 95 -5.21 11.04 6.67
CA ILE A 95 -4.33 11.58 7.73
C ILE A 95 -2.87 11.19 7.43
N LEU A 96 -2.64 9.92 7.11
CA LEU A 96 -1.28 9.43 6.81
C LEU A 96 -0.71 10.12 5.57
N LEU A 97 -1.52 10.29 4.53
CA LEU A 97 -1.10 10.93 3.29
C LEU A 97 -0.73 12.41 3.47
N GLN A 98 -1.25 13.07 4.50
CA GLN A 98 -0.86 14.43 4.84
C GLN A 98 0.52 14.48 5.52
N LYS A 99 0.92 13.40 6.20
CA LYS A 99 2.15 13.36 6.98
C LYS A 99 3.32 12.73 6.24
N GLU A 100 3.04 11.81 5.32
CA GLU A 100 4.06 11.01 4.65
C GLU A 100 4.16 11.37 3.17
N SER A 101 5.36 11.21 2.63
CA SER A 101 5.63 11.36 1.20
C SER A 101 6.16 10.06 0.62
N GLY A 102 6.35 10.01 -0.69
CA GLY A 102 7.02 8.87 -1.32
C GLY A 102 8.39 8.63 -0.72
N ASP A 103 9.13 9.69 -0.43
CA ASP A 103 10.48 9.59 0.13
C ASP A 103 10.46 9.11 1.58
N SER A 104 9.55 9.64 2.41
CA SER A 104 9.48 9.26 3.83
C SER A 104 9.00 7.82 4.03
N MET A 105 8.23 7.30 3.09
CA MET A 105 7.72 5.93 3.18
C MET A 105 8.66 4.88 2.59
N ARG A 106 9.70 5.28 1.90
CA ARG A 106 10.62 4.33 1.29
C ARG A 106 11.28 3.44 2.35
N GLY A 107 11.14 2.13 2.18
CA GLY A 107 11.66 1.14 3.11
C GLY A 107 10.93 1.08 4.44
N GLN A 108 9.82 1.78 4.58
CA GLN A 108 9.09 1.88 5.85
C GLN A 108 7.80 1.08 5.84
N MET A 109 7.40 0.62 7.02
CA MET A 109 6.09 0.00 7.23
C MET A 109 5.33 0.84 8.26
N ARG A 110 4.04 1.09 7.99
CA ARG A 110 3.17 1.80 8.92
C ARG A 110 1.93 0.97 9.19
N PHE A 111 1.47 1.01 10.44
CA PHE A 111 0.20 0.41 10.85
C PHE A 111 -0.87 1.51 10.86
N LEU A 112 -1.96 1.22 10.18
CA LEU A 112 -3.03 2.20 10.03
C LEU A 112 -3.97 2.25 11.23
#